data_76fceb6a1feea6c7b13fc02a08240e98
#
_entry.id   76fceb6a1feea6c7b13fc02a08240e98
#
_cell.length_a   1.000
_cell.length_b   1.000
_cell.length_c   1.000
_cell.angle_alpha   90.00
_cell.angle_beta   90.00
_cell.angle_gamma   90.00
#
_symmetry.space_group_name_H-M   'P 1'
#
loop_
_entity.id
_entity.type
_entity.pdbx_description
1 polymer ?
#
loop_
_entity_poly.entity_id
_entity_poly.type
_entity_poly.pdbx_seq_one_letter_code
_entity_poly.pdbx_strand_id
1 'polypeptide(L)'
;MLSVWRKLPVVVRALLVGMAVAIAGTTPWALLVSANLEHWPTVPWAVPPTAVLLWLYWRYLRGEGWPAATSEARRTSCRANRVPDDARGMAIFAGMLGLVALVLFLNVVNRLVRLPAQQMGDVSRVPMLTLFVLLLMSAVVAGVVEEAAFRGYMQGPIERRHGPTLAILVTGMSFGFLHFSHPEVTVTLLPYYMAVAAVYGALAWLTNSIYPSMLLHAGGNVFSSLGLLTTGKGEWQSSATPKPLIWETGTDGDFWVAVIIALAATAAAVWAYAGLAAGRSTPRR
;
A
#
# COMPACT_ATOMS: atom_id res chain seq x y z
N MET A 1 -23.11 -10.81 22.63
CA MET A 1 -22.04 -10.43 21.68
C MET A 1 -21.87 -8.91 21.55
N LEU A 2 -22.89 -8.11 21.28
CA LEU A 2 -22.78 -6.64 21.14
C LEU A 2 -22.23 -5.90 22.37
N SER A 3 -22.52 -6.39 23.58
CA SER A 3 -22.03 -5.82 24.84
C SER A 3 -20.51 -5.98 25.02
N VAL A 4 -19.96 -7.11 24.63
CA VAL A 4 -18.51 -7.39 24.67
C VAL A 4 -17.79 -6.56 23.61
N TRP A 5 -18.34 -6.50 22.38
CA TRP A 5 -17.77 -5.68 21.31
C TRP A 5 -17.61 -4.21 21.68
N ARG A 6 -18.63 -3.62 22.35
CA ARG A 6 -18.58 -2.22 22.78
C ARG A 6 -17.53 -1.96 23.88
N LYS A 7 -17.13 -2.97 24.65
CA LYS A 7 -16.11 -2.86 25.70
C LYS A 7 -14.68 -2.91 25.15
N LEU A 8 -14.48 -3.43 23.93
CA LEU A 8 -13.15 -3.48 23.31
C LEU A 8 -12.61 -2.06 23.01
N PRO A 9 -11.30 -1.81 23.25
CA PRO A 9 -10.64 -0.58 22.82
C PRO A 9 -10.84 -0.30 21.33
N VAL A 10 -10.92 0.98 20.96
CA VAL A 10 -11.11 1.39 19.55
C VAL A 10 -10.05 0.79 18.64
N VAL A 11 -8.79 0.76 19.10
CA VAL A 11 -7.66 0.19 18.35
C VAL A 11 -7.92 -1.27 18.01
N VAL A 12 -8.31 -2.09 19.01
CA VAL A 12 -8.58 -3.52 18.80
C VAL A 12 -9.73 -3.73 17.82
N ARG A 13 -10.82 -2.98 17.97
CA ARG A 13 -11.96 -3.07 17.05
C ARG A 13 -11.57 -2.68 15.61
N ALA A 14 -10.80 -1.61 15.46
CA ALA A 14 -10.34 -1.15 14.16
C ALA A 14 -9.41 -2.17 13.49
N LEU A 15 -8.49 -2.77 14.25
CA LEU A 15 -7.62 -3.85 13.77
C LEU A 15 -8.44 -5.05 13.29
N LEU A 16 -9.37 -5.54 14.11
CA LEU A 16 -10.21 -6.70 13.75
C LEU A 16 -11.06 -6.44 12.51
N VAL A 17 -11.70 -5.27 12.42
CA VAL A 17 -12.51 -4.92 11.25
C VAL A 17 -11.65 -4.71 10.02
N GLY A 18 -10.53 -3.97 10.13
CA GLY A 18 -9.64 -3.74 9.00
C GLY A 18 -9.04 -5.06 8.47
N MET A 19 -8.61 -5.97 9.36
CA MET A 19 -8.12 -7.29 8.96
C MET A 19 -9.22 -8.13 8.29
N ALA A 20 -10.45 -8.12 8.81
CA ALA A 20 -11.57 -8.82 8.19
C ALA A 20 -11.87 -8.25 6.78
N VAL A 21 -11.79 -6.91 6.61
CA VAL A 21 -11.93 -6.26 5.31
C VAL A 21 -10.79 -6.68 4.37
N ALA A 22 -9.53 -6.67 4.82
CA ALA A 22 -8.40 -7.10 4.01
C ALA A 22 -8.57 -8.56 3.54
N ILE A 23 -8.79 -9.48 4.46
CA ILE A 23 -8.94 -10.92 4.16
C ILE A 23 -10.12 -11.16 3.21
N ALA A 24 -11.29 -10.56 3.47
CA ALA A 24 -12.46 -10.74 2.63
C ALA A 24 -12.25 -10.23 1.20
N GLY A 25 -11.46 -9.18 1.01
CA GLY A 25 -11.19 -8.61 -0.30
C GLY A 25 -10.08 -9.32 -1.07
N THR A 26 -9.02 -9.79 -0.38
CA THR A 26 -7.86 -10.44 -1.05
C THR A 26 -8.08 -11.92 -1.32
N THR A 27 -8.80 -12.64 -0.44
CA THR A 27 -8.99 -14.09 -0.57
C THR A 27 -9.61 -14.54 -1.90
N PRO A 28 -10.69 -13.90 -2.42
CA PRO A 28 -11.25 -14.30 -3.71
C PRO A 28 -10.25 -14.21 -4.86
N TRP A 29 -9.44 -13.13 -4.89
CA TRP A 29 -8.38 -12.98 -5.88
C TRP A 29 -7.30 -14.05 -5.74
N ALA A 30 -6.81 -14.27 -4.53
CA ALA A 30 -5.77 -15.28 -4.27
C ALA A 30 -6.20 -16.67 -4.73
N LEU A 31 -7.44 -17.07 -4.45
CA LEU A 31 -7.99 -18.36 -4.89
C LEU A 31 -8.14 -18.43 -6.42
N LEU A 32 -8.68 -17.39 -7.04
CA LEU A 32 -8.90 -17.36 -8.49
C LEU A 32 -7.58 -17.33 -9.28
N VAL A 33 -6.60 -16.53 -8.84
CA VAL A 33 -5.31 -16.47 -9.53
C VAL A 33 -4.51 -17.75 -9.35
N SER A 34 -4.56 -18.39 -8.18
CA SER A 34 -3.92 -19.69 -7.97
C SER A 34 -4.52 -20.75 -8.87
N ALA A 35 -5.84 -20.83 -8.93
CA ALA A 35 -6.54 -21.75 -9.83
C ALA A 35 -6.25 -21.44 -11.32
N ASN A 36 -6.12 -20.17 -11.69
CA ASN A 36 -5.74 -19.79 -13.06
C ASN A 36 -4.35 -20.29 -13.42
N LEU A 37 -3.38 -20.08 -12.55
CA LEU A 37 -1.98 -20.48 -12.80
C LEU A 37 -1.81 -22.00 -12.78
N GLU A 38 -2.58 -22.70 -11.96
CA GLU A 38 -2.50 -24.15 -11.85
C GLU A 38 -3.18 -24.88 -13.02
N HIS A 39 -4.40 -24.48 -13.42
CA HIS A 39 -5.20 -25.24 -14.35
C HIS A 39 -5.18 -24.71 -15.79
N TRP A 40 -5.23 -23.39 -15.99
CA TRP A 40 -5.25 -22.77 -17.34
C TRP A 40 -4.40 -21.49 -17.38
N PRO A 41 -3.06 -21.62 -17.32
CA PRO A 41 -2.15 -20.48 -17.26
C PRO A 41 -2.09 -19.66 -18.55
N THR A 42 -2.64 -20.17 -19.66
CA THR A 42 -2.51 -19.51 -20.98
C THR A 42 -3.45 -18.32 -21.16
N VAL A 43 -4.55 -18.27 -20.39
CA VAL A 43 -5.57 -17.21 -20.50
C VAL A 43 -5.83 -16.62 -19.10
N PRO A 44 -5.93 -15.29 -18.94
CA PRO A 44 -6.16 -14.65 -17.64
C PRO A 44 -7.65 -14.70 -17.24
N TRP A 45 -8.24 -15.91 -17.18
CA TRP A 45 -9.66 -16.09 -16.91
C TRP A 45 -10.09 -15.68 -15.50
N ALA A 46 -9.15 -15.61 -14.55
CA ALA A 46 -9.42 -15.15 -13.18
C ALA A 46 -9.79 -13.66 -13.13
N VAL A 47 -9.41 -12.87 -14.12
CA VAL A 47 -9.58 -11.39 -14.12
C VAL A 47 -11.04 -10.96 -14.20
N PRO A 48 -11.88 -11.43 -15.14
CA PRO A 48 -13.28 -11.00 -15.22
C PRO A 48 -14.08 -11.29 -13.93
N PRO A 49 -14.07 -12.50 -13.35
CA PRO A 49 -14.80 -12.75 -12.10
C PRO A 49 -14.24 -11.92 -10.93
N THR A 50 -12.93 -11.72 -10.85
CA THR A 50 -12.33 -10.83 -9.84
C THR A 50 -12.79 -9.39 -9.99
N ALA A 51 -12.86 -8.86 -11.20
CA ALA A 51 -13.34 -7.50 -11.44
C ALA A 51 -14.79 -7.31 -10.95
N VAL A 52 -15.66 -8.30 -11.20
CA VAL A 52 -17.05 -8.29 -10.70
C VAL A 52 -17.08 -8.36 -9.16
N LEU A 53 -16.33 -9.28 -8.57
CA LEU A 53 -16.27 -9.43 -7.10
C LEU A 53 -15.71 -8.17 -6.44
N LEU A 54 -14.65 -7.58 -7.00
CA LEU A 54 -14.04 -6.35 -6.51
C LEU A 54 -15.02 -5.16 -6.61
N TRP A 55 -15.77 -5.07 -7.70
CA TRP A 55 -16.80 -4.05 -7.88
C TRP A 55 -17.93 -4.19 -6.84
N LEU A 56 -18.45 -5.41 -6.61
CA LEU A 56 -19.44 -5.69 -5.57
C LEU A 56 -18.92 -5.37 -4.18
N TYR A 57 -17.70 -5.80 -3.88
CA TYR A 57 -17.00 -5.53 -2.63
C TYR A 57 -16.84 -4.04 -2.40
N TRP A 58 -16.39 -3.29 -3.41
CA TRP A 58 -16.23 -1.85 -3.35
C TRP A 58 -17.54 -1.12 -3.07
N ARG A 59 -18.61 -1.47 -3.78
CA ARG A 59 -19.95 -0.94 -3.52
C ARG A 59 -20.40 -1.19 -2.09
N TYR A 60 -20.20 -2.41 -1.60
CA TYR A 60 -20.54 -2.78 -0.24
C TYR A 60 -19.78 -1.93 0.79
N LEU A 61 -18.46 -1.79 0.65
CA LEU A 61 -17.65 -0.99 1.56
C LEU A 61 -18.05 0.49 1.58
N ARG A 62 -18.48 1.02 0.46
CA ARG A 62 -19.00 2.40 0.35
C ARG A 62 -20.39 2.59 0.93
N GLY A 63 -20.96 1.58 1.51
CA GLY A 63 -22.27 1.64 2.17
C GLY A 63 -23.45 1.31 1.26
N GLU A 64 -23.23 0.79 0.05
CA GLU A 64 -24.28 0.34 -0.83
C GLU A 64 -24.72 -1.10 -0.46
N GLY A 65 -25.95 -1.44 -0.77
CA GLY A 65 -26.50 -2.79 -0.52
C GLY A 65 -26.82 -3.08 0.95
N TRP A 66 -27.27 -4.31 1.16
CA TRP A 66 -27.71 -4.83 2.47
C TRP A 66 -26.51 -5.20 3.36
N PRO A 67 -26.58 -5.02 4.71
CA PRO A 67 -27.70 -4.47 5.48
C PRO A 67 -27.69 -2.93 5.53
N ALA A 68 -28.81 -2.31 5.28
CA ALA A 68 -28.96 -0.83 5.29
C ALA A 68 -28.58 -0.19 6.63
N ALA A 69 -28.81 -0.89 7.74
CA ALA A 69 -28.45 -0.41 9.09
C ALA A 69 -26.97 -0.10 9.28
N THR A 70 -26.06 -0.66 8.47
CA THR A 70 -24.62 -0.42 8.54
C THR A 70 -24.11 0.49 7.43
N SER A 71 -24.95 0.93 6.51
CA SER A 71 -24.60 1.70 5.31
C SER A 71 -23.75 2.94 5.65
N GLU A 72 -24.25 3.78 6.57
CA GLU A 72 -23.56 5.01 6.98
C GLU A 72 -22.21 4.73 7.66
N ALA A 73 -22.17 3.72 8.54
CA ALA A 73 -20.94 3.33 9.20
C ALA A 73 -19.89 2.81 8.21
N ARG A 74 -20.30 2.04 7.19
CA ARG A 74 -19.42 1.56 6.12
C ARG A 74 -18.90 2.72 5.29
N ARG A 75 -19.76 3.63 4.84
CA ARG A 75 -19.40 4.80 4.05
C ARG A 75 -18.38 5.68 4.78
N THR A 76 -18.64 6.00 6.03
CA THR A 76 -17.75 6.81 6.87
C THR A 76 -16.40 6.12 7.11
N SER A 77 -16.40 4.79 7.32
CA SER A 77 -15.18 4.02 7.57
C SER A 77 -14.36 3.83 6.30
N CYS A 78 -14.99 3.66 5.14
CA CYS A 78 -14.29 3.48 3.87
C CYS A 78 -13.46 4.71 3.46
N ARG A 79 -13.86 5.94 3.84
CA ARG A 79 -13.20 7.22 3.49
C ARG A 79 -13.04 7.42 1.98
N ALA A 80 -13.93 6.85 1.16
CA ALA A 80 -13.94 7.04 -0.28
C ALA A 80 -14.54 8.43 -0.66
N ASN A 81 -13.98 9.49 -0.06
CA ASN A 81 -14.42 10.85 -0.25
C ASN A 81 -13.74 11.46 -1.49
N ARG A 82 -14.48 12.30 -2.23
CA ARG A 82 -13.88 13.05 -3.33
C ARG A 82 -12.86 14.05 -2.77
N VAL A 83 -11.64 14.00 -3.29
CA VAL A 83 -10.64 15.04 -3.04
C VAL A 83 -11.03 16.28 -3.87
N PRO A 84 -11.05 17.46 -3.27
CA PRO A 84 -11.31 18.70 -3.99
C PRO A 84 -10.33 18.90 -5.15
N ASP A 85 -10.80 19.49 -6.24
CA ASP A 85 -10.04 19.58 -7.49
C ASP A 85 -8.74 20.39 -7.33
N ASP A 86 -8.77 21.42 -6.49
CA ASP A 86 -7.63 22.26 -6.11
C ASP A 86 -6.55 21.53 -5.30
N ALA A 87 -6.94 20.53 -4.51
CA ALA A 87 -6.02 19.73 -3.68
C ALA A 87 -5.56 18.43 -4.35
N ARG A 88 -6.26 17.96 -5.39
CA ARG A 88 -6.00 16.65 -6.01
C ARG A 88 -4.61 16.53 -6.61
N GLY A 89 -4.21 17.54 -7.38
CA GLY A 89 -2.88 17.55 -8.01
C GLY A 89 -1.76 17.54 -6.96
N MET A 90 -1.90 18.37 -5.92
CA MET A 90 -0.93 18.43 -4.83
C MET A 90 -0.88 17.12 -4.03
N ALA A 91 -2.02 16.45 -3.81
CA ALA A 91 -2.06 15.17 -3.10
C ALA A 91 -1.31 14.07 -3.87
N ILE A 92 -1.54 13.96 -5.17
CA ILE A 92 -0.82 12.99 -6.02
C ILE A 92 0.67 13.34 -6.09
N PHE A 93 1.00 14.61 -6.29
CA PHE A 93 2.40 15.07 -6.34
C PHE A 93 3.15 14.79 -5.02
N ALA A 94 2.56 15.12 -3.87
CA ALA A 94 3.16 14.84 -2.56
C ALA A 94 3.37 13.34 -2.34
N GLY A 95 2.38 12.51 -2.69
CA GLY A 95 2.49 11.07 -2.58
C GLY A 95 3.55 10.47 -3.51
N MET A 96 3.62 10.94 -4.77
CA MET A 96 4.68 10.53 -5.69
C MET A 96 6.07 10.89 -5.17
N LEU A 97 6.26 12.11 -4.66
CA LEU A 97 7.54 12.50 -4.05
C LEU A 97 7.87 11.64 -2.83
N GLY A 98 6.88 11.29 -2.01
CA GLY A 98 7.08 10.37 -0.88
C GLY A 98 7.55 8.99 -1.33
N LEU A 99 6.95 8.41 -2.37
CA LEU A 99 7.38 7.13 -2.94
C LEU A 99 8.75 7.21 -3.60
N VAL A 100 9.02 8.28 -4.35
CA VAL A 100 10.35 8.51 -4.96
C VAL A 100 11.42 8.65 -3.88
N ALA A 101 11.16 9.41 -2.82
CA ALA A 101 12.07 9.53 -1.69
C ALA A 101 12.35 8.17 -1.03
N LEU A 102 11.32 7.34 -0.87
CA LEU A 102 11.46 5.98 -0.33
C LEU A 102 12.33 5.10 -1.23
N VAL A 103 12.08 5.08 -2.54
CA VAL A 103 12.89 4.31 -3.51
C VAL A 103 14.35 4.79 -3.52
N LEU A 104 14.58 6.09 -3.47
CA LEU A 104 15.93 6.65 -3.39
C LEU A 104 16.60 6.31 -2.06
N PHE A 105 15.87 6.31 -0.96
CA PHE A 105 16.38 5.88 0.33
C PHE A 105 16.75 4.40 0.37
N LEU A 106 16.03 3.54 -0.37
CA LEU A 106 16.39 2.13 -0.51
C LEU A 106 17.80 1.93 -1.10
N ASN A 107 18.31 2.84 -1.94
CA ASN A 107 19.70 2.76 -2.41
C ASN A 107 20.71 2.89 -1.25
N VAL A 108 20.38 3.68 -0.24
CA VAL A 108 21.20 3.81 0.98
C VAL A 108 21.03 2.56 1.84
N VAL A 109 19.79 2.13 2.11
CA VAL A 109 19.49 0.97 2.96
C VAL A 109 20.13 -0.30 2.43
N ASN A 110 20.10 -0.55 1.12
CA ASN A 110 20.71 -1.73 0.50
C ASN A 110 22.26 -1.75 0.59
N ARG A 111 22.90 -0.61 0.93
CA ARG A 111 24.33 -0.53 1.27
C ARG A 111 24.61 -0.74 2.77
N LEU A 112 23.56 -0.63 3.61
CA LEU A 112 23.64 -0.80 5.07
C LEU A 112 23.22 -2.18 5.54
N VAL A 113 22.24 -2.79 4.87
CA VAL A 113 21.62 -4.05 5.30
C VAL A 113 21.37 -4.94 4.09
N ARG A 114 21.63 -6.25 4.22
CA ARG A 114 21.20 -7.25 3.24
C ARG A 114 19.70 -7.47 3.39
N LEU A 115 18.95 -6.96 2.44
CA LEU A 115 17.54 -7.28 2.33
C LEU A 115 17.36 -8.59 1.54
N PRO A 116 16.31 -9.38 1.85
CA PRO A 116 16.05 -10.62 1.15
C PRO A 116 15.78 -10.37 -0.34
N ALA A 117 16.17 -11.30 -1.18
CA ALA A 117 15.85 -11.24 -2.59
C ALA A 117 14.37 -11.61 -2.79
N GLN A 118 13.64 -10.79 -3.54
CA GLN A 118 12.32 -11.16 -4.00
C GLN A 118 12.46 -12.11 -5.17
N GLN A 119 11.75 -13.23 -5.11
CA GLN A 119 11.76 -14.24 -6.17
C GLN A 119 10.35 -14.37 -6.74
N MET A 120 10.27 -14.44 -8.06
CA MET A 120 9.05 -14.84 -8.73
C MET A 120 9.01 -16.35 -8.81
N GLY A 121 7.87 -16.95 -8.50
CA GLY A 121 7.67 -18.39 -8.75
C GLY A 121 7.88 -18.76 -10.22
N ASP A 122 7.94 -20.04 -10.52
CA ASP A 122 8.06 -20.51 -11.92
C ASP A 122 6.83 -20.11 -12.73
N VAL A 123 7.00 -19.11 -13.57
CA VAL A 123 5.98 -18.61 -14.50
C VAL A 123 6.28 -18.94 -15.96
N SER A 124 7.22 -19.89 -16.21
CA SER A 124 7.68 -20.24 -17.57
C SER A 124 6.55 -20.72 -18.49
N ARG A 125 5.48 -21.29 -17.92
CA ARG A 125 4.29 -21.76 -18.64
C ARG A 125 3.24 -20.68 -18.89
N VAL A 126 3.42 -19.49 -18.32
CA VAL A 126 2.45 -18.40 -18.41
C VAL A 126 2.85 -17.46 -19.55
N PRO A 127 2.02 -17.27 -20.58
CA PRO A 127 2.31 -16.29 -21.63
C PRO A 127 2.48 -14.88 -21.03
N MET A 128 3.43 -14.12 -21.55
CA MET A 128 3.78 -12.79 -21.02
C MET A 128 2.56 -11.85 -20.92
N LEU A 129 1.66 -11.87 -21.89
CA LEU A 129 0.45 -11.06 -21.85
C LEU A 129 -0.48 -11.48 -20.69
N THR A 130 -0.67 -12.79 -20.50
CA THR A 130 -1.46 -13.32 -19.38
C THR A 130 -0.85 -12.92 -18.05
N LEU A 131 0.47 -13.10 -17.90
CA LEU A 131 1.19 -12.70 -16.68
C LEU A 131 1.04 -11.21 -16.41
N PHE A 132 1.22 -10.36 -17.42
CA PHE A 132 1.05 -8.91 -17.28
C PHE A 132 -0.37 -8.53 -16.82
N VAL A 133 -1.41 -9.14 -17.41
CA VAL A 133 -2.80 -8.87 -17.04
C VAL A 133 -3.13 -9.34 -15.63
N LEU A 134 -2.59 -10.50 -15.20
CA LEU A 134 -2.74 -10.99 -13.83
C LEU A 134 -2.04 -10.07 -12.82
N LEU A 135 -0.82 -9.61 -13.10
CA LEU A 135 -0.09 -8.68 -12.24
C LEU A 135 -0.78 -7.31 -12.15
N LEU A 136 -1.31 -6.81 -13.27
CA LEU A 136 -2.11 -5.58 -13.28
C LEU A 136 -3.35 -5.73 -12.39
N MET A 137 -4.05 -6.85 -12.47
CA MET A 137 -5.21 -7.11 -11.61
C MET A 137 -4.81 -7.25 -10.14
N SER A 138 -3.70 -7.92 -9.84
CA SER A 138 -3.14 -7.97 -8.49
C SER A 138 -2.88 -6.57 -7.91
N ALA A 139 -2.28 -5.70 -8.70
CA ALA A 139 -2.00 -4.32 -8.30
C ALA A 139 -3.29 -3.53 -8.01
N VAL A 140 -4.33 -3.72 -8.82
CA VAL A 140 -5.64 -3.08 -8.62
C VAL A 140 -6.32 -3.64 -7.36
N VAL A 141 -6.31 -4.95 -7.17
CA VAL A 141 -6.88 -5.59 -5.97
C VAL A 141 -6.17 -5.08 -4.71
N ALA A 142 -4.84 -5.09 -4.69
CA ALA A 142 -4.07 -4.59 -3.56
C ALA A 142 -4.39 -3.11 -3.27
N GLY A 143 -4.31 -2.24 -4.28
CA GLY A 143 -4.59 -0.82 -4.12
C GLY A 143 -6.00 -0.54 -3.58
N VAL A 144 -7.02 -1.26 -4.05
CA VAL A 144 -8.41 -1.08 -3.59
C VAL A 144 -8.63 -1.67 -2.20
N VAL A 145 -8.26 -2.93 -2.01
CA VAL A 145 -8.58 -3.70 -0.80
C VAL A 145 -7.76 -3.22 0.39
N GLU A 146 -6.46 -3.05 0.20
CA GLU A 146 -5.56 -2.68 1.30
C GLU A 146 -5.75 -1.23 1.72
N GLU A 147 -5.97 -0.30 0.77
CA GLU A 147 -6.25 1.08 1.15
C GLU A 147 -7.60 1.21 1.86
N ALA A 148 -8.64 0.51 1.42
CA ALA A 148 -9.90 0.47 2.14
C ALA A 148 -9.73 -0.12 3.55
N ALA A 149 -9.03 -1.23 3.68
CA ALA A 149 -8.80 -1.91 4.96
C ALA A 149 -7.96 -1.06 5.92
N PHE A 150 -6.76 -0.66 5.51
CA PHE A 150 -5.79 -0.01 6.39
C PHE A 150 -6.03 1.49 6.57
N ARG A 151 -6.27 2.25 5.48
CA ARG A 151 -6.43 3.72 5.56
C ARG A 151 -7.88 4.12 5.81
N GLY A 152 -8.83 3.30 5.38
CA GLY A 152 -10.26 3.46 5.66
C GLY A 152 -10.63 2.89 7.02
N TYR A 153 -10.92 1.61 7.06
CA TYR A 153 -11.55 0.91 8.19
C TYR A 153 -10.68 0.78 9.44
N MET A 154 -9.35 0.77 9.29
CA MET A 154 -8.43 0.67 10.43
C MET A 154 -7.96 2.05 10.91
N GLN A 155 -7.33 2.84 10.04
CA GLN A 155 -6.74 4.13 10.41
C GLN A 155 -7.81 5.14 10.85
N GLY A 156 -8.92 5.27 10.13
CA GLY A 156 -9.94 6.29 10.38
C GLY A 156 -10.48 6.29 11.81
N PRO A 157 -10.95 5.17 12.37
CA PRO A 157 -11.42 5.09 13.75
C PRO A 157 -10.34 5.39 14.80
N ILE A 158 -9.10 4.91 14.59
CA ILE A 158 -7.98 5.16 15.50
C ILE A 158 -7.59 6.64 15.48
N GLU A 159 -7.52 7.23 14.29
CA GLU A 159 -7.19 8.64 14.06
C GLU A 159 -8.16 9.59 14.79
N ARG A 160 -9.47 9.32 14.70
CA ARG A 160 -10.50 10.14 15.38
C ARG A 160 -10.37 10.10 16.90
N ARG A 161 -9.84 9.03 17.49
CA ARG A 161 -9.73 8.84 18.94
C ARG A 161 -8.37 9.21 19.50
N HIS A 162 -7.30 8.94 18.75
CA HIS A 162 -5.92 8.97 19.24
C HIS A 162 -4.97 9.85 18.40
N GLY A 163 -5.51 10.49 17.35
CA GLY A 163 -4.73 11.32 16.43
C GLY A 163 -4.04 10.53 15.30
N PRO A 164 -3.54 11.25 14.29
CA PRO A 164 -3.01 10.63 13.06
C PRO A 164 -1.72 9.86 13.29
N THR A 165 -0.82 10.33 14.12
CA THR A 165 0.49 9.70 14.35
C THR A 165 0.34 8.27 14.86
N LEU A 166 -0.44 8.08 15.96
CA LEU A 166 -0.67 6.74 16.48
C LEU A 166 -1.42 5.86 15.48
N ALA A 167 -2.40 6.43 14.77
CA ALA A 167 -3.16 5.69 13.78
C ALA A 167 -2.26 5.17 12.64
N ILE A 168 -1.38 6.00 12.10
CA ILE A 168 -0.43 5.64 11.03
C ILE A 168 0.57 4.59 11.53
N LEU A 169 1.11 4.75 12.75
CA LEU A 169 2.04 3.77 13.32
C LEU A 169 1.39 2.40 13.53
N VAL A 170 0.20 2.35 14.13
CA VAL A 170 -0.52 1.09 14.36
C VAL A 170 -0.90 0.42 13.06
N THR A 171 -1.43 1.17 12.10
CA THR A 171 -1.80 0.60 10.79
C THR A 171 -0.60 0.21 9.96
N GLY A 172 0.51 0.94 10.05
CA GLY A 172 1.77 0.61 9.40
C GLY A 172 2.37 -0.69 9.94
N MET A 173 2.37 -0.87 11.25
CA MET A 173 2.79 -2.12 11.89
C MET A 173 1.93 -3.29 11.43
N SER A 174 0.60 -3.12 11.43
CA SER A 174 -0.34 -4.16 11.00
C SER A 174 -0.17 -4.49 9.52
N PHE A 175 0.08 -3.48 8.68
CA PHE A 175 0.38 -3.63 7.26
C PHE A 175 1.65 -4.45 7.03
N GLY A 176 2.74 -4.13 7.74
CA GLY A 176 3.98 -4.90 7.68
C GLY A 176 3.80 -6.35 8.14
N PHE A 177 3.07 -6.58 9.24
CA PHE A 177 2.81 -7.94 9.71
C PHE A 177 1.99 -8.79 8.75
N LEU A 178 1.05 -8.19 8.01
CA LEU A 178 0.29 -8.92 7.00
C LEU A 178 1.22 -9.50 5.91
N HIS A 179 2.29 -8.77 5.56
CA HIS A 179 3.24 -9.19 4.54
C HIS A 179 4.13 -10.36 4.96
N PHE A 180 4.20 -10.70 6.25
CA PHE A 180 4.91 -11.91 6.71
C PHE A 180 4.27 -13.22 6.26
N SER A 181 3.11 -13.18 5.62
CA SER A 181 2.55 -14.32 4.88
C SER A 181 3.36 -14.68 3.62
N HIS A 182 4.20 -13.76 3.11
CA HIS A 182 5.10 -14.00 2.00
C HIS A 182 6.44 -14.57 2.51
N PRO A 183 6.92 -15.71 1.99
CA PRO A 183 8.10 -16.41 2.52
C PRO A 183 9.38 -15.57 2.54
N GLU A 184 9.52 -14.66 1.58
CA GLU A 184 10.68 -13.76 1.46
C GLU A 184 10.63 -12.56 2.42
N VAL A 185 9.47 -12.27 3.03
CA VAL A 185 9.33 -11.10 3.90
C VAL A 185 9.77 -11.45 5.32
N THR A 186 10.77 -10.74 5.79
CA THR A 186 11.36 -10.90 7.11
C THR A 186 11.18 -9.64 7.95
N VAL A 187 11.49 -9.73 9.25
CA VAL A 187 11.40 -8.59 10.17
C VAL A 187 12.24 -7.39 9.72
N THR A 188 13.30 -7.62 8.94
CA THR A 188 14.15 -6.55 8.39
C THR A 188 13.43 -5.66 7.40
N LEU A 189 12.33 -6.12 6.81
CA LEU A 189 11.48 -5.35 5.90
C LEU A 189 10.37 -4.55 6.61
N LEU A 190 10.16 -4.78 7.90
CA LEU A 190 9.12 -4.06 8.65
C LEU A 190 9.27 -2.54 8.58
N PRO A 191 10.47 -1.93 8.74
CA PRO A 191 10.64 -0.48 8.57
C PRO A 191 10.27 0.01 7.17
N TYR A 192 10.52 -0.77 6.13
CA TYR A 192 10.13 -0.44 4.75
C TYR A 192 8.61 -0.37 4.61
N TYR A 193 7.88 -1.41 5.05
CA TYR A 193 6.41 -1.42 5.00
C TYR A 193 5.79 -0.32 5.87
N MET A 194 6.38 -0.02 7.02
CA MET A 194 5.95 1.11 7.85
C MET A 194 6.15 2.46 7.15
N ALA A 195 7.25 2.64 6.42
CA ALA A 195 7.51 3.87 5.66
C ALA A 195 6.52 4.02 4.49
N VAL A 196 6.25 2.95 3.73
CA VAL A 196 5.19 2.91 2.70
C VAL A 196 3.83 3.27 3.32
N ALA A 197 3.51 2.63 4.46
CA ALA A 197 2.27 2.89 5.16
C ALA A 197 2.15 4.34 5.66
N ALA A 198 3.27 4.98 6.05
CA ALA A 198 3.30 6.37 6.47
C ALA A 198 3.00 7.32 5.30
N VAL A 199 3.56 7.07 4.11
CA VAL A 199 3.27 7.84 2.90
C VAL A 199 1.76 7.81 2.59
N TYR A 200 1.17 6.62 2.52
CA TYR A 200 -0.25 6.48 2.20
C TYR A 200 -1.17 6.95 3.35
N GLY A 201 -0.78 6.66 4.60
CA GLY A 201 -1.54 7.07 5.77
C GLY A 201 -1.60 8.59 5.95
N ALA A 202 -0.50 9.29 5.68
CA ALA A 202 -0.47 10.74 5.69
C ALA A 202 -1.35 11.34 4.59
N LEU A 203 -1.33 10.78 3.38
CA LEU A 203 -2.24 11.20 2.30
C LEU A 203 -3.71 11.02 2.70
N ALA A 204 -4.07 9.84 3.20
CA ALA A 204 -5.43 9.55 3.62
C ALA A 204 -5.89 10.48 4.75
N TRP A 205 -5.01 10.82 5.69
CA TRP A 205 -5.28 11.78 6.75
C TRP A 205 -5.47 13.21 6.20
N LEU A 206 -4.52 13.69 5.39
CA LEU A 206 -4.52 15.08 4.90
C LEU A 206 -5.67 15.35 3.93
N THR A 207 -6.03 14.38 3.09
CA THR A 207 -7.12 14.53 2.11
C THR A 207 -8.48 14.08 2.63
N ASN A 208 -8.53 13.40 3.78
CA ASN A 208 -9.70 12.66 4.25
C ASN A 208 -10.27 11.73 3.16
N SER A 209 -9.40 11.14 2.34
CA SER A 209 -9.76 10.29 1.20
C SER A 209 -8.71 9.21 0.98
N ILE A 210 -9.13 8.01 0.64
CA ILE A 210 -8.22 6.92 0.26
C ILE A 210 -7.91 6.90 -1.24
N TYR A 211 -8.57 7.70 -2.07
CA TYR A 211 -8.36 7.67 -3.53
C TYR A 211 -6.93 8.01 -3.96
N PRO A 212 -6.24 9.03 -3.40
CA PRO A 212 -4.86 9.30 -3.79
C PRO A 212 -3.92 8.13 -3.46
N SER A 213 -4.04 7.55 -2.26
CA SER A 213 -3.23 6.40 -1.87
C SER A 213 -3.59 5.15 -2.67
N MET A 214 -4.87 4.89 -2.99
CA MET A 214 -5.27 3.79 -3.87
C MET A 214 -4.59 3.85 -5.24
N LEU A 215 -4.60 5.03 -5.87
CA LEU A 215 -3.99 5.22 -7.18
C LEU A 215 -2.47 4.99 -7.14
N LEU A 216 -1.82 5.58 -6.14
CA LEU A 216 -0.37 5.48 -5.97
C LEU A 216 0.06 4.06 -5.55
N HIS A 217 -0.72 3.39 -4.72
CA HIS A 217 -0.45 2.01 -4.32
C HIS A 217 -0.57 1.06 -5.52
N ALA A 218 -1.67 1.11 -6.24
CA ALA A 218 -1.83 0.31 -7.46
C ALA A 218 -0.73 0.61 -8.48
N GLY A 219 -0.42 1.89 -8.72
CA GLY A 219 0.64 2.31 -9.63
C GLY A 219 2.03 1.85 -9.19
N GLY A 220 2.33 1.94 -7.89
CA GLY A 220 3.58 1.44 -7.30
C GLY A 220 3.75 -0.07 -7.49
N ASN A 221 2.68 -0.84 -7.27
CA ASN A 221 2.71 -2.29 -7.48
C ASN A 221 2.89 -2.67 -8.97
N VAL A 222 2.29 -1.93 -9.90
CA VAL A 222 2.55 -2.11 -11.34
C VAL A 222 4.01 -1.83 -11.66
N PHE A 223 4.55 -0.72 -11.16
CA PHE A 223 5.94 -0.34 -11.38
C PHE A 223 6.91 -1.39 -10.81
N SER A 224 6.67 -1.85 -9.58
CA SER A 224 7.45 -2.89 -8.93
C SER A 224 7.40 -4.22 -9.68
N SER A 225 6.20 -4.65 -10.10
CA SER A 225 6.01 -5.88 -10.88
C SER A 225 6.73 -5.82 -12.23
N LEU A 226 6.68 -4.69 -12.92
CA LEU A 226 7.43 -4.49 -14.17
C LEU A 226 8.94 -4.53 -13.91
N GLY A 227 9.42 -3.93 -12.82
CA GLY A 227 10.82 -4.00 -12.40
C GLY A 227 11.29 -5.45 -12.21
N LEU A 228 10.50 -6.24 -11.50
CA LEU A 228 10.79 -7.66 -11.27
C LEU A 228 10.81 -8.46 -12.58
N LEU A 229 9.83 -8.27 -13.46
CA LEU A 229 9.73 -8.95 -14.75
C LEU A 229 10.89 -8.62 -15.71
N THR A 230 11.30 -7.35 -15.75
CA THR A 230 12.24 -6.86 -16.78
C THR A 230 13.69 -6.89 -16.33
N THR A 231 13.95 -6.69 -15.04
CA THR A 231 15.30 -6.54 -14.50
C THR A 231 15.64 -7.54 -13.38
N GLY A 232 14.67 -8.34 -12.93
CA GLY A 232 14.81 -9.20 -11.75
C GLY A 232 14.91 -8.42 -10.43
N LYS A 233 14.64 -7.11 -10.45
CA LYS A 233 14.72 -6.24 -9.27
C LYS A 233 13.43 -6.31 -8.47
N GLY A 234 13.51 -6.82 -7.25
CA GLY A 234 12.38 -6.82 -6.33
C GLY A 234 12.02 -5.44 -5.81
N GLU A 235 10.87 -5.34 -5.14
CA GLU A 235 10.25 -4.08 -4.68
C GLU A 235 11.17 -3.24 -3.78
N TRP A 236 11.86 -3.88 -2.84
CA TRP A 236 12.75 -3.22 -1.87
C TRP A 236 14.23 -3.28 -2.23
N GLN A 237 14.57 -3.77 -3.42
CA GLN A 237 15.94 -3.87 -3.90
C GLN A 237 16.33 -2.65 -4.73
N SER A 238 17.51 -2.12 -4.52
CA SER A 238 18.07 -1.05 -5.36
C SER A 238 18.62 -1.57 -6.69
N SER A 239 19.00 -2.86 -6.73
CA SER A 239 19.58 -3.55 -7.88
C SER A 239 19.24 -5.02 -7.84
N ALA A 240 19.16 -5.70 -9.01
CA ALA A 240 19.02 -7.15 -9.10
C ALA A 240 20.24 -7.87 -8.50
N THR A 241 21.45 -7.30 -8.68
CA THR A 241 22.66 -7.80 -8.04
C THR A 241 22.99 -6.95 -6.81
N PRO A 242 23.04 -7.54 -5.60
CA PRO A 242 23.36 -6.81 -4.39
C PRO A 242 24.74 -6.15 -4.46
N LYS A 243 24.82 -4.86 -4.11
CA LYS A 243 26.09 -4.14 -3.94
C LYS A 243 26.75 -4.55 -2.61
N PRO A 244 28.09 -4.44 -2.47
CA PRO A 244 28.78 -4.67 -1.20
C PRO A 244 28.25 -3.77 -0.09
N LEU A 245 28.22 -4.26 1.14
CA LEU A 245 27.86 -3.43 2.30
C LEU A 245 29.01 -2.49 2.67
N ILE A 246 28.68 -1.32 3.24
CA ILE A 246 29.71 -0.37 3.65
C ILE A 246 30.65 -0.90 4.76
N TRP A 247 30.19 -1.90 5.51
CA TRP A 247 31.00 -2.61 6.51
C TRP A 247 32.03 -3.55 5.89
N GLU A 248 31.80 -3.95 4.63
CA GLU A 248 32.67 -4.87 3.88
C GLU A 248 33.76 -4.10 3.12
N THR A 249 33.40 -2.96 2.53
CA THR A 249 34.28 -2.25 1.57
C THR A 249 34.53 -0.77 1.92
N GLY A 250 33.91 -0.27 3.00
CA GLY A 250 33.90 1.15 3.32
C GLY A 250 32.84 1.93 2.51
N THR A 251 32.78 3.24 2.74
CA THR A 251 31.97 4.18 1.97
C THR A 251 32.70 4.61 0.71
N ASP A 252 31.95 4.81 -0.37
CA ASP A 252 32.44 5.30 -1.67
C ASP A 252 31.64 6.54 -2.11
N GLY A 253 32.05 7.14 -3.22
CA GLY A 253 31.40 8.31 -3.79
C GLY A 253 29.93 8.03 -4.14
N ASP A 254 29.62 6.84 -4.68
CA ASP A 254 28.24 6.43 -5.03
C ASP A 254 27.33 6.39 -3.79
N PHE A 255 27.85 5.91 -2.66
CA PHE A 255 27.11 5.88 -1.40
C PHE A 255 26.75 7.29 -0.94
N TRP A 256 27.70 8.23 -0.93
CA TRP A 256 27.43 9.59 -0.50
C TRP A 256 26.51 10.34 -1.45
N VAL A 257 26.64 10.13 -2.75
CA VAL A 257 25.69 10.66 -3.75
C VAL A 257 24.28 10.13 -3.48
N ALA A 258 24.13 8.83 -3.22
CA ALA A 258 22.82 8.22 -2.89
C ALA A 258 22.24 8.86 -1.61
N VAL A 259 23.04 9.10 -0.57
CA VAL A 259 22.61 9.76 0.68
C VAL A 259 22.11 11.18 0.38
N ILE A 260 22.88 11.99 -0.36
CA ILE A 260 22.51 13.37 -0.69
C ILE A 260 21.20 13.41 -1.47
N ILE A 261 21.07 12.56 -2.49
CA ILE A 261 19.85 12.51 -3.32
C ILE A 261 18.65 12.05 -2.49
N ALA A 262 18.80 11.05 -1.62
CA ALA A 262 17.73 10.58 -0.74
C ALA A 262 17.28 11.66 0.23
N LEU A 263 18.21 12.40 0.83
CA LEU A 263 17.91 13.53 1.73
C LEU A 263 17.18 14.65 0.98
N ALA A 264 17.66 15.03 -0.22
CA ALA A 264 17.02 16.06 -1.03
C ALA A 264 15.58 15.66 -1.44
N ALA A 265 15.37 14.41 -1.86
CA ALA A 265 14.06 13.89 -2.19
C ALA A 265 13.13 13.85 -0.97
N THR A 266 13.66 13.46 0.20
CA THR A 266 12.90 13.47 1.45
C THR A 266 12.48 14.88 1.84
N ALA A 267 13.38 15.86 1.73
CA ALA A 267 13.07 17.26 1.99
C ALA A 267 11.98 17.79 1.03
N ALA A 268 12.06 17.45 -0.25
CA ALA A 268 11.04 17.79 -1.24
C ALA A 268 9.68 17.14 -0.92
N ALA A 269 9.68 15.88 -0.50
CA ALA A 269 8.44 15.19 -0.09
C ALA A 269 7.83 15.87 1.15
N VAL A 270 8.63 16.15 2.18
CA VAL A 270 8.18 16.84 3.40
C VAL A 270 7.60 18.22 3.05
N TRP A 271 8.26 18.99 2.18
CA TRP A 271 7.73 20.26 1.70
C TRP A 271 6.38 20.15 1.01
N ALA A 272 6.21 19.15 0.13
CA ALA A 272 4.95 18.92 -0.57
C ALA A 272 3.82 18.51 0.38
N TYR A 273 4.11 17.63 1.37
CA TYR A 273 3.14 17.26 2.41
C TYR A 273 2.77 18.45 3.31
N ALA A 274 3.73 19.31 3.65
CA ALA A 274 3.47 20.54 4.40
C ALA A 274 2.56 21.49 3.62
N GLY A 275 2.79 21.64 2.31
CA GLY A 275 1.91 22.42 1.42
C GLY A 275 0.47 21.86 1.39
N LEU A 276 0.32 20.53 1.31
CA LEU A 276 -0.99 19.89 1.37
C LEU A 276 -1.67 20.11 2.74
N ALA A 277 -0.91 20.08 3.84
CA ALA A 277 -1.41 20.35 5.18
C ALA A 277 -1.86 21.82 5.36
N ALA A 278 -1.12 22.77 4.83
CA ALA A 278 -1.47 24.19 4.87
C ALA A 278 -2.79 24.49 4.13
N GLY A 279 -3.02 23.84 2.98
CA GLY A 279 -4.26 23.97 2.23
C GLY A 279 -5.49 23.40 2.97
N ARG A 280 -5.28 22.45 3.91
CA ARG A 280 -6.35 21.91 4.77
C ARG A 280 -6.81 22.90 5.85
N SER A 281 -5.89 23.70 6.38
CA SER A 281 -6.17 24.62 7.50
C SER A 281 -6.82 25.95 7.09
N THR A 282 -6.88 26.25 5.81
CA THR A 282 -7.54 27.46 5.31
C THR A 282 -9.05 27.23 5.27
N PRO A 283 -9.87 28.03 6.01
CA PRO A 283 -11.32 27.93 5.91
C PRO A 283 -11.76 28.17 4.47
N ARG A 284 -12.43 27.20 3.88
CA ARG A 284 -13.01 27.37 2.54
C ARG A 284 -14.16 28.36 2.63
N ARG A 285 -14.04 29.51 1.94
CA ARG A 285 -15.09 30.48 1.76
C ARG A 285 -16.18 29.96 0.81
#